data_6e73b410660bff998790597ed94a4f12
#
_entry.id   6e73b410660bff998790597ed94a4f12
#
_cell.length_a   1.000
_cell.length_b   1.000
_cell.length_c   1.000
_cell.angle_alpha   90.00
_cell.angle_beta   90.00
_cell.angle_gamma   90.00
#
_symmetry.space_group_name_H-M   'P 1'
#
loop_
_entity.id
_entity.type
_entity.pdbx_description
1 polymer ?
#
loop_
_entity_poly.entity_id
_entity_poly.type
_entity_poly.pdbx_seq_one_letter_code
_entity_poly.pdbx_strand_id
1 'polypeptide(L)'
;MKIKAAVLTAMETPKPYADSQPVEIAEVELAPPSAGEVLVEIRAAGVCHSDLSIINGSRPRPLPMVLGHEAAGVVAEVGKDVRGLKKGDHVVFVFV
;
A
#
# COMPACT_ATOMS: atom_id res chain seq x y z
N MET A 1 5.97 -13.46 3.27
CA MET A 1 6.50 -12.77 4.46
C MET A 1 5.40 -11.97 5.13
N LYS A 2 5.52 -11.75 6.40
CA LYS A 2 4.52 -10.95 7.15
C LYS A 2 4.94 -9.49 7.17
N ILE A 3 3.98 -8.60 6.92
CA ILE A 3 4.20 -7.15 6.95
C ILE A 3 3.08 -6.47 7.74
N LYS A 4 3.35 -5.24 8.20
CA LYS A 4 2.31 -4.37 8.75
C LYS A 4 1.74 -3.52 7.64
N ALA A 5 0.43 -3.40 7.59
CA ALA A 5 -0.26 -2.63 6.57
C ALA A 5 -1.45 -1.87 7.15
N ALA A 6 -1.77 -0.75 6.52
CA ALA A 6 -2.98 0.01 6.81
C ALA A 6 -4.11 -0.59 5.98
N VAL A 7 -5.03 -1.29 6.64
CA VAL A 7 -6.10 -2.04 5.98
C VAL A 7 -7.44 -1.34 6.17
N LEU A 8 -8.08 -1.01 5.07
CA LEU A 8 -9.44 -0.47 5.08
C LEU A 8 -10.42 -1.65 5.12
N THR A 9 -11.27 -1.68 6.16
CA THR A 9 -12.21 -2.77 6.39
C THR A 9 -13.66 -2.40 6.06
N ALA A 10 -13.99 -1.10 6.05
CA ALA A 10 -15.33 -0.61 5.72
C ALA A 10 -15.24 0.79 5.10
N MET A 11 -16.16 1.11 4.20
CA MET A 11 -16.31 2.43 3.62
C MET A 11 -17.47 3.18 4.27
N GLU A 12 -17.50 4.50 4.11
CA GLU A 12 -18.60 5.36 4.54
C GLU A 12 -18.97 5.19 6.01
N THR A 13 -17.98 4.89 6.86
CA THR A 13 -18.21 4.79 8.29
C THR A 13 -18.53 6.17 8.89
N PRO A 14 -19.21 6.21 10.06
CA PRO A 14 -19.53 7.49 10.70
C PRO A 14 -18.30 8.34 10.98
N LYS A 15 -18.43 9.63 10.76
CA LYS A 15 -17.42 10.61 11.17
C LYS A 15 -17.61 10.99 12.65
N PRO A 16 -16.55 11.37 13.37
CA PRO A 16 -15.16 11.43 12.90
C PRO A 16 -14.52 10.03 12.77
N TYR A 17 -13.60 9.90 11.82
CA TYR A 17 -12.93 8.61 11.57
C TYR A 17 -12.03 8.17 12.72
N ALA A 18 -11.61 9.10 13.57
CA ALA A 18 -10.89 8.77 14.80
C ALA A 18 -11.73 7.86 15.73
N ASP A 19 -13.06 7.97 15.70
CA ASP A 19 -13.97 7.16 16.49
C ASP A 19 -14.38 5.87 15.77
N SER A 20 -14.73 5.96 14.49
CA SER A 20 -15.17 4.78 13.72
C SER A 20 -14.03 3.89 13.26
N GLN A 21 -12.83 4.43 13.12
CA GLN A 21 -11.59 3.71 12.78
C GLN A 21 -11.76 2.72 11.60
N PRO A 22 -12.12 3.23 10.39
CA PRO A 22 -12.31 2.35 9.24
C PRO A 22 -11.02 1.70 8.74
N VAL A 23 -9.87 2.28 9.13
CA VAL A 23 -8.54 1.76 8.80
C VAL A 23 -7.89 1.20 10.05
N GLU A 24 -7.38 -0.01 9.98
CA GLU A 24 -6.61 -0.60 11.07
C GLU A 24 -5.22 -1.01 10.60
N ILE A 25 -4.25 -0.91 11.52
CA ILE A 25 -2.90 -1.43 11.26
C ILE A 25 -2.92 -2.91 11.59
N ALA A 26 -2.72 -3.73 10.57
CA ALA A 26 -2.80 -5.18 10.69
C ALA A 26 -1.57 -5.85 10.09
N GLU A 27 -1.27 -7.04 10.59
CA GLU A 27 -0.25 -7.90 9.99
C GLU A 27 -0.91 -8.68 8.86
N VAL A 28 -0.32 -8.61 7.68
CA VAL A 28 -0.81 -9.33 6.50
C VAL A 28 0.33 -10.12 5.86
N GLU A 29 -0.04 -11.15 5.12
CA GLU A 29 0.92 -11.97 4.38
C GLU A 29 1.16 -11.35 3.01
N LEU A 30 2.43 -11.07 2.71
CA LEU A 30 2.84 -10.56 1.41
C LEU A 30 3.51 -11.67 0.62
N ALA A 31 2.98 -11.97 -0.56
CA ALA A 31 3.57 -12.93 -1.47
C ALA A 31 4.93 -12.42 -2.00
N PRO A 32 5.86 -13.32 -2.35
CA PRO A 32 7.10 -12.90 -3.00
C PRO A 32 6.80 -12.25 -4.36
N PRO A 33 7.70 -11.40 -4.87
CA PRO A 33 7.46 -10.72 -6.15
C PRO A 33 7.34 -11.73 -7.29
N SER A 34 6.28 -11.60 -8.06
CA SER A 34 6.05 -12.37 -9.27
C SER A 34 6.85 -11.80 -10.45
N ALA A 35 6.71 -12.40 -11.63
CA ALA A 35 7.37 -11.88 -12.83
C ALA A 35 6.96 -10.43 -13.08
N GLY A 36 7.93 -9.56 -13.29
CA GLY A 36 7.71 -8.13 -13.51
C GLY A 36 7.49 -7.30 -12.24
N GLU A 37 7.50 -7.93 -11.07
CA GLU A 37 7.29 -7.24 -9.79
C GLU A 37 8.59 -7.08 -8.99
N VAL A 38 8.61 -6.10 -8.11
CA VAL A 38 9.72 -5.89 -7.17
C VAL A 38 9.20 -5.80 -5.75
N LEU A 39 9.98 -6.29 -4.80
CA LEU A 39 9.76 -6.12 -3.38
C LEU A 39 10.57 -4.93 -2.90
N VAL A 40 9.93 -3.98 -2.26
CA VAL A 40 10.56 -2.75 -1.78
C VAL A 40 10.46 -2.66 -0.28
N GLU A 41 11.58 -2.37 0.38
CA GLU A 41 11.59 -2.01 1.79
C GLU A 41 11.22 -0.52 1.90
N ILE A 42 10.04 -0.23 2.44
CA ILE A 42 9.53 1.14 2.54
C ILE A 42 10.31 1.91 3.59
N ARG A 43 10.77 3.10 3.22
CA ARG A 43 11.50 4.02 4.10
C ARG A 43 10.70 5.24 4.47
N ALA A 44 9.80 5.67 3.60
CA ALA A 44 8.91 6.80 3.84
C ALA A 44 7.62 6.59 3.04
N ALA A 45 6.51 7.05 3.59
CA ALA A 45 5.21 6.96 2.91
C ALA A 45 4.46 8.27 3.09
N GLY A 46 3.76 8.69 2.06
CA GLY A 46 2.91 9.86 2.06
C GLY A 46 1.43 9.47 2.11
N VAL A 47 0.59 10.47 2.34
CA VAL A 47 -0.87 10.34 2.34
C VAL A 47 -1.42 11.19 1.21
N CYS A 48 -2.31 10.62 0.42
CA CYS A 48 -2.97 11.31 -0.69
C CYS A 48 -4.48 11.41 -0.43
N HIS A 49 -5.09 12.48 -0.91
CA HIS A 49 -6.54 12.66 -0.79
C HIS A 49 -7.32 11.51 -1.46
N SER A 50 -6.74 10.83 -2.44
CA SER A 50 -7.37 9.68 -3.07
C SER A 50 -7.59 8.51 -2.10
N ASP A 51 -6.76 8.37 -1.07
CA ASP A 51 -6.99 7.40 0.01
C ASP A 51 -8.26 7.75 0.78
N LEU A 52 -8.44 9.03 1.11
CA LEU A 52 -9.66 9.51 1.76
C LEU A 52 -10.88 9.29 0.88
N SER A 53 -10.76 9.46 -0.42
CA SER A 53 -11.86 9.23 -1.38
C SER A 53 -12.31 7.76 -1.40
N ILE A 54 -11.43 6.84 -1.12
CA ILE A 54 -11.79 5.42 -0.97
C ILE A 54 -12.48 5.20 0.38
N ILE A 55 -11.94 5.76 1.45
CA ILE A 55 -12.49 5.63 2.82
C ILE A 55 -13.92 6.17 2.88
N ASN A 56 -14.18 7.33 2.26
CA ASN A 56 -15.50 7.96 2.30
C ASN A 56 -16.50 7.41 1.27
N GLY A 57 -16.10 6.44 0.46
CA GLY A 57 -16.97 5.79 -0.51
C GLY A 57 -17.11 6.52 -1.84
N SER A 58 -16.44 7.67 -2.05
CA SER A 58 -16.49 8.42 -3.32
C SER A 58 -15.86 7.63 -4.47
N ARG A 59 -14.90 6.78 -4.18
CA ARG A 59 -14.25 5.90 -5.16
C ARG A 59 -14.23 4.47 -4.62
N PRO A 60 -15.34 3.73 -4.75
CA PRO A 60 -15.45 2.38 -4.20
C PRO A 60 -14.38 1.42 -4.72
N ARG A 61 -13.90 0.55 -3.85
CA ARG A 61 -12.96 -0.53 -4.16
C ARG A 61 -13.34 -1.78 -3.38
N PRO A 62 -12.97 -2.98 -3.88
CA PRO A 62 -13.18 -4.21 -3.11
C PRO A 62 -12.48 -4.14 -1.76
N LEU A 63 -13.15 -4.63 -0.72
CA LEU A 63 -12.62 -4.67 0.65
C LEU A 63 -12.39 -6.12 1.08
N PRO A 64 -11.47 -6.40 2.00
CA PRO A 64 -10.53 -5.45 2.59
C PRO A 64 -9.46 -4.97 1.58
N MET A 65 -8.95 -3.76 1.80
CA MET A 65 -7.96 -3.16 0.90
C MET A 65 -6.79 -2.58 1.72
N VAL A 66 -5.57 -2.85 1.29
CA VAL A 66 -4.38 -2.19 1.84
C VAL A 66 -4.26 -0.84 1.15
N LEU A 67 -4.21 0.22 1.94
CA LEU A 67 -4.10 1.58 1.45
C LEU A 67 -2.64 2.00 1.29
N GLY A 68 -2.44 3.04 0.47
CA GLY A 68 -1.14 3.68 0.24
C GLY A 68 -0.61 3.42 -1.15
N HIS A 69 -0.22 4.50 -1.84
CA HIS A 69 0.34 4.44 -3.18
C HIS A 69 1.48 5.46 -3.37
N GLU A 70 1.79 6.25 -2.34
CA GLU A 70 2.90 7.20 -2.34
C GLU A 70 3.92 6.77 -1.32
N ALA A 71 5.10 6.36 -1.78
CA ALA A 71 6.14 5.88 -0.90
C ALA A 71 7.51 6.01 -1.56
N ALA A 72 8.53 5.91 -0.75
CA ALA A 72 9.91 5.79 -1.20
C ALA A 72 10.57 4.66 -0.43
N GLY A 73 11.48 3.97 -1.07
CA GLY A 73 12.15 2.86 -0.44
C GLY A 73 13.32 2.31 -1.24
N VAL A 74 13.79 1.16 -0.82
CA VAL A 74 14.94 0.47 -1.41
C VAL A 74 14.49 -0.90 -1.91
N VAL A 75 14.84 -1.23 -3.14
CA VAL A 75 14.51 -2.54 -3.71
C VAL A 75 15.21 -3.64 -2.90
N ALA A 76 14.43 -4.53 -2.33
CA ALA A 76 14.93 -5.66 -1.53
C ALA A 76 15.07 -6.93 -2.37
N GLU A 77 14.19 -7.12 -3.36
CA GLU A 77 14.16 -8.30 -4.21
C GLU A 77 13.47 -7.96 -5.52
N VAL A 78 13.91 -8.56 -6.61
CA VAL A 78 13.27 -8.41 -7.92
C VAL A 78 12.72 -9.75 -8.38
N GLY A 79 11.55 -9.72 -8.99
CA GLY A 79 10.95 -10.88 -9.60
C GLY A 79 11.58 -11.19 -10.95
N LYS A 80 11.16 -12.30 -11.53
CA LYS A 80 11.61 -12.72 -12.85
C LYS A 80 11.24 -11.66 -13.91
N ASP A 81 12.08 -11.49 -14.89
CA ASP A 81 11.87 -10.59 -16.04
C ASP A 81 11.86 -9.10 -15.70
N VAL A 82 12.27 -8.70 -14.51
CA VAL A 82 12.43 -7.29 -14.15
C VAL A 82 13.67 -6.74 -14.81
N ARG A 83 13.53 -5.62 -15.52
CA ARG A 83 14.62 -4.92 -16.21
C ARG A 83 14.73 -3.50 -15.68
N GLY A 84 15.94 -2.99 -15.58
CA GLY A 84 16.20 -1.61 -15.16
C GLY A 84 16.21 -1.37 -13.67
N LEU A 85 15.87 -2.38 -12.87
CA LEU A 85 15.90 -2.30 -11.41
C LEU A 85 16.65 -3.51 -10.84
N LYS A 86 17.37 -3.27 -9.75
CA LYS A 86 18.08 -4.34 -9.03
C LYS A 86 18.02 -4.08 -7.53
N LYS A 87 18.31 -5.11 -6.75
CA LYS A 87 18.42 -5.00 -5.29
C LYS A 87 19.36 -3.87 -4.90
N GLY A 88 18.91 -3.03 -3.97
CA GLY A 88 19.65 -1.87 -3.49
C GLY A 88 19.31 -0.56 -4.18
N ASP A 89 18.56 -0.58 -5.27
CA ASP A 89 18.14 0.64 -5.96
C ASP A 89 17.14 1.42 -5.11
N HIS A 90 17.28 2.74 -5.10
CA HIS A 90 16.32 3.64 -4.46
C HIS A 90 15.19 3.95 -5.42
N VAL A 91 13.97 3.80 -4.97
CA VAL A 91 12.77 3.98 -5.81
C VAL A 91 11.71 4.81 -5.12
N VAL A 92 10.84 5.39 -5.92
CA VAL A 92 9.64 6.06 -5.45
C VAL A 92 8.43 5.42 -6.13
N PHE A 93 7.32 5.41 -5.40
CA PHE A 93 6.03 4.96 -5.91
C PHE A 93 5.22 6.17 -6.31
N VAL A 94 4.59 6.10 -7.45
CA VAL A 94 3.67 7.14 -7.91
C VAL A 94 2.33 6.51 -8.25
N PHE A 95 1.31 7.34 -8.16
CA PHE A 95 -0.03 6.95 -8.60
C PHE A 95 -0.03 6.80 -10.13
N VAL A 96 -0.55 5.69 -10.60
CA VAL A 96 -0.67 5.39 -12.04
C VAL A 96 -2.12 5.04 -12.38
#